data_924879fe9edb80a2a21ebf80dff88d73
#
_entry.id   924879fe9edb80a2a21ebf80dff88d73
#
_cell.length_a   1.000
_cell.length_b   1.000
_cell.length_c   1.000
_cell.angle_alpha   90.00
_cell.angle_beta   90.00
_cell.angle_gamma   90.00
#
_symmetry.space_group_name_H-M   'P 1'
#
loop_
_entity.id
_entity.type
_entity.pdbx_description
1 polymer ?
#
loop_
_entity_poly.entity_id
_entity_poly.type
_entity_poly.pdbx_seq_one_letter_code
_entity_poly.pdbx_strand_id
1 'polypeptide(L)'
;MARPREFDETTVLEAAMNCFWAHGFEQSSVRDLAERMGITGASLYNAFGDKRSLYRQAFVHYLAQTVRDRVARLENLPPALAIRTFFDEIIERSVDDEQRRGCMLVNAALELAPYDPEFQKLVVEEMVFIEAFFRRCVAAGQKDGSIIGTRSADEVAKLLLSVLLGIRVLARSRPQREVLEGAVKGVLALLETGA
;
A
#
# COMPACT_ATOMS: atom_id res chain seq x y z
N MET A 1 28.24 -13.91 24.70
CA MET A 1 28.19 -13.86 23.24
C MET A 1 26.78 -14.24 22.82
N ALA A 2 26.06 -13.37 22.05
CA ALA A 2 24.75 -13.72 21.54
C ALA A 2 24.91 -14.85 20.51
N ARG A 3 24.09 -15.90 20.64
CA ARG A 3 24.05 -17.01 19.69
C ARG A 3 23.68 -16.44 18.31
N PRO A 4 24.38 -16.79 17.21
CA PRO A 4 24.00 -16.33 15.89
C PRO A 4 22.53 -16.68 15.60
N ARG A 5 21.76 -15.77 15.01
CA ARG A 5 20.39 -16.05 14.55
C ARG A 5 20.47 -17.15 13.47
N GLU A 6 19.74 -18.24 13.67
CA GLU A 6 19.74 -19.42 12.78
C GLU A 6 18.88 -19.23 11.51
N PHE A 7 18.34 -18.00 11.26
CA PHE A 7 17.44 -17.72 10.15
C PHE A 7 17.74 -16.37 9.50
N ASP A 8 17.43 -16.25 8.22
CA ASP A 8 17.45 -14.99 7.50
C ASP A 8 16.26 -14.13 7.93
N GLU A 9 16.57 -13.00 8.57
CA GLU A 9 15.58 -12.09 9.15
C GLU A 9 14.63 -11.51 8.09
N THR A 10 15.14 -11.26 6.87
CA THR A 10 14.34 -10.73 5.76
C THR A 10 13.29 -11.74 5.30
N THR A 11 13.71 -12.98 5.05
CA THR A 11 12.80 -14.07 4.66
C THR A 11 11.71 -14.33 5.69
N VAL A 12 12.10 -14.32 6.97
CA VAL A 12 11.16 -14.54 8.09
C VAL A 12 10.17 -13.36 8.22
N LEU A 13 10.64 -12.13 8.03
CA LEU A 13 9.79 -10.95 8.06
C LEU A 13 8.81 -10.92 6.86
N GLU A 14 9.23 -11.36 5.68
CA GLU A 14 8.36 -11.50 4.51
C GLU A 14 7.26 -12.54 4.74
N ALA A 15 7.58 -13.66 5.38
CA ALA A 15 6.60 -14.67 5.74
C ALA A 15 5.55 -14.11 6.73
N ALA A 16 5.98 -13.35 7.74
CA ALA A 16 5.10 -12.66 8.68
C ALA A 16 4.24 -11.61 7.96
N MET A 17 4.83 -10.79 7.09
CA MET A 17 4.13 -9.79 6.28
C MET A 17 3.01 -10.46 5.45
N ASN A 18 3.31 -11.54 4.74
CA ASN A 18 2.33 -12.24 3.93
C ASN A 18 1.20 -12.85 4.79
N CYS A 19 1.52 -13.37 5.97
CA CYS A 19 0.52 -13.88 6.91
C CYS A 19 -0.43 -12.77 7.37
N PHE A 20 0.11 -11.66 7.84
CA PHE A 20 -0.70 -10.52 8.27
C PHE A 20 -1.51 -9.89 7.14
N TRP A 21 -0.92 -9.81 5.95
CA TRP A 21 -1.63 -9.25 4.79
C TRP A 21 -2.84 -10.09 4.38
N ALA A 22 -2.70 -11.42 4.46
CA ALA A 22 -3.80 -12.33 4.12
C ALA A 22 -4.90 -12.37 5.18
N HIS A 23 -4.54 -12.39 6.47
CA HIS A 23 -5.48 -12.69 7.55
C HIS A 23 -5.81 -11.47 8.43
N GLY A 24 -5.02 -10.39 8.37
CA GLY A 24 -5.12 -9.25 9.28
C GLY A 24 -4.37 -9.47 10.60
N PHE A 25 -4.38 -8.46 11.44
CA PHE A 25 -3.69 -8.50 12.74
C PHE A 25 -4.40 -9.44 13.72
N GLU A 26 -5.70 -9.24 13.95
CA GLU A 26 -6.42 -9.97 14.99
C GLU A 26 -6.47 -11.47 14.73
N GLN A 27 -6.71 -11.89 13.48
CA GLN A 27 -6.86 -13.30 13.11
C GLN A 27 -5.54 -14.07 13.00
N SER A 28 -4.38 -13.39 13.06
CA SER A 28 -3.06 -14.03 13.01
C SER A 28 -2.60 -14.38 14.42
N SER A 29 -2.57 -15.66 14.78
CA SER A 29 -2.01 -16.09 16.08
C SER A 29 -0.48 -16.14 16.03
N VAL A 30 0.18 -16.01 17.19
CA VAL A 30 1.64 -16.17 17.31
C VAL A 30 2.09 -17.55 16.85
N ARG A 31 1.25 -18.57 17.06
CA ARG A 31 1.52 -19.95 16.61
C ARG A 31 1.54 -20.03 15.09
N ASP A 32 0.51 -19.46 14.42
CA ASP A 32 0.41 -19.48 12.96
C ASP A 32 1.55 -18.67 12.31
N LEU A 33 1.90 -17.56 12.93
CA LEU A 33 3.04 -16.73 12.51
C LEU A 33 4.35 -17.54 12.61
N ALA A 34 4.64 -18.13 13.76
CA ALA A 34 5.85 -18.92 13.96
C ALA A 34 5.94 -20.09 12.98
N GLU A 35 4.84 -20.80 12.75
CA GLU A 35 4.76 -21.89 11.77
C GLU A 35 5.07 -21.42 10.35
N ARG A 36 4.44 -20.33 9.88
CA ARG A 36 4.66 -19.77 8.54
C ARG A 36 6.06 -19.17 8.37
N MET A 37 6.60 -18.63 9.44
CA MET A 37 7.98 -18.08 9.49
C MET A 37 9.04 -19.18 9.58
N GLY A 38 8.67 -20.44 9.81
CA GLY A 38 9.61 -21.55 9.97
C GLY A 38 10.48 -21.44 11.23
N ILE A 39 10.01 -20.76 12.29
CA ILE A 39 10.74 -20.54 13.54
C ILE A 39 9.89 -20.96 14.74
N THR A 40 10.51 -21.08 15.91
CA THR A 40 9.75 -21.32 17.14
C THR A 40 9.12 -20.03 17.66
N GLY A 41 8.02 -20.16 18.45
CA GLY A 41 7.42 -19.00 19.12
C GLY A 41 8.42 -18.26 20.05
N ALA A 42 9.32 -19.00 20.72
CA ALA A 42 10.38 -18.39 21.52
C ALA A 42 11.36 -17.57 20.66
N SER A 43 11.74 -18.08 19.48
CA SER A 43 12.59 -17.36 18.53
C SER A 43 11.90 -16.10 17.99
N LEU A 44 10.58 -16.16 17.74
CA LEU A 44 9.79 -15.01 17.34
C LEU A 44 9.82 -13.91 18.41
N TYR A 45 9.52 -14.24 19.66
CA TYR A 45 9.57 -13.27 20.76
C TYR A 45 10.96 -12.67 20.95
N ASN A 46 12.01 -13.50 20.86
CA ASN A 46 13.40 -13.03 21.01
C ASN A 46 13.84 -12.11 19.87
N ALA A 47 13.35 -12.32 18.64
CA ALA A 47 13.78 -11.55 17.47
C ALA A 47 12.96 -10.27 17.29
N PHE A 48 11.65 -10.34 17.49
CA PHE A 48 10.71 -9.29 17.10
C PHE A 48 9.95 -8.67 18.28
N GLY A 49 10.11 -9.22 19.49
CA GLY A 49 9.37 -8.78 20.67
C GLY A 49 7.99 -9.44 20.75
N ASP A 50 6.95 -8.69 20.54
CA ASP A 50 5.58 -9.18 20.54
C ASP A 50 4.92 -9.17 19.16
N LYS A 51 3.71 -9.70 19.06
CA LYS A 51 2.93 -9.74 17.81
C LYS A 51 2.73 -8.35 17.22
N ARG A 52 2.52 -7.33 18.06
CA ARG A 52 2.32 -5.95 17.65
C ARG A 52 3.61 -5.38 17.04
N SER A 53 4.74 -5.60 17.68
CA SER A 53 6.06 -5.17 17.19
C SER A 53 6.44 -5.86 15.88
N LEU A 54 6.14 -7.15 15.75
CA LEU A 54 6.32 -7.91 14.51
C LEU A 54 5.42 -7.35 13.40
N TYR A 55 4.14 -7.07 13.69
CA TYR A 55 3.23 -6.48 12.71
C TYR A 55 3.74 -5.12 12.24
N ARG A 56 4.22 -4.27 13.16
CA ARG A 56 4.80 -2.98 12.81
C ARG A 56 5.98 -3.11 11.84
N GLN A 57 6.90 -4.03 12.11
CA GLN A 57 8.04 -4.27 11.23
C GLN A 57 7.60 -4.80 9.86
N ALA A 58 6.68 -5.76 9.83
CA ALA A 58 6.09 -6.30 8.61
C ALA A 58 5.34 -5.23 7.80
N PHE A 59 4.62 -4.34 8.47
CA PHE A 59 3.90 -3.22 7.83
C PHE A 59 4.86 -2.21 7.19
N VAL A 60 5.91 -1.79 7.91
CA VAL A 60 6.93 -0.89 7.35
C VAL A 60 7.64 -1.53 6.16
N HIS A 61 7.96 -2.82 6.26
CA HIS A 61 8.57 -3.58 5.16
C HIS A 61 7.64 -3.63 3.93
N TYR A 62 6.35 -3.90 4.13
CA TYR A 62 5.34 -3.85 3.06
C TYR A 62 5.30 -2.49 2.38
N LEU A 63 5.25 -1.39 3.14
CA LEU A 63 5.19 -0.03 2.60
C LEU A 63 6.43 0.30 1.77
N ALA A 64 7.61 -0.11 2.24
CA ALA A 64 8.86 0.09 1.53
C ALA A 64 8.85 -0.59 0.15
N GLN A 65 8.47 -1.87 0.09
CA GLN A 65 8.47 -2.67 -1.14
C GLN A 65 7.31 -2.35 -2.10
N THR A 66 6.21 -1.80 -1.61
CA THR A 66 5.02 -1.61 -2.46
C THR A 66 4.74 -0.16 -2.81
N VAL A 67 4.71 0.72 -1.83
CA VAL A 67 4.34 2.12 -2.03
C VAL A 67 5.56 2.95 -2.40
N ARG A 68 6.61 2.89 -1.56
CA ARG A 68 7.79 3.76 -1.72
C ARG A 68 8.62 3.40 -2.94
N ASP A 69 8.80 2.10 -3.20
CA ASP A 69 9.44 1.63 -4.43
C ASP A 69 8.69 2.10 -5.67
N ARG A 70 7.35 1.96 -5.68
CA ARG A 70 6.53 2.42 -6.80
C ARG A 70 6.70 3.92 -7.03
N VAL A 71 6.56 4.73 -6.00
CA VAL A 71 6.72 6.19 -6.12
C VAL A 71 8.10 6.54 -6.66
N ALA A 72 9.18 5.94 -6.12
CA ALA A 72 10.55 6.20 -6.56
C ALA A 72 10.79 5.84 -8.04
N ARG A 73 10.17 4.77 -8.54
CA ARG A 73 10.25 4.39 -9.97
C ARG A 73 9.46 5.33 -10.88
N LEU A 74 8.31 5.80 -10.41
CA LEU A 74 7.38 6.56 -11.24
C LEU A 74 7.62 8.07 -11.23
N GLU A 75 8.27 8.63 -10.20
CA GLU A 75 8.42 10.09 -10.08
C GLU A 75 9.27 10.75 -11.18
N ASN A 76 10.04 9.96 -11.95
CA ASN A 76 10.83 10.44 -13.08
C ASN A 76 10.09 10.31 -14.44
N LEU A 77 8.89 9.78 -14.46
CA LEU A 77 8.07 9.70 -15.67
C LEU A 77 7.35 11.03 -15.95
N PRO A 78 6.91 11.27 -17.22
CA PRO A 78 6.02 12.37 -17.53
C PRO A 78 4.79 12.35 -16.60
N PRO A 79 4.33 13.51 -16.09
CA PRO A 79 3.36 13.58 -14.99
C PRO A 79 2.08 12.76 -15.18
N ALA A 80 1.41 12.92 -16.34
CA ALA A 80 0.19 12.18 -16.63
C ALA A 80 0.44 10.67 -16.75
N LEU A 81 1.59 10.28 -17.33
CA LEU A 81 2.00 8.87 -17.43
C LEU A 81 2.30 8.26 -16.05
N ALA A 82 2.95 9.02 -15.16
CA ALA A 82 3.25 8.56 -13.80
C ALA A 82 1.96 8.20 -13.03
N ILE A 83 0.94 9.06 -13.10
CA ILE A 83 -0.36 8.80 -12.46
C ILE A 83 -1.04 7.59 -13.09
N ARG A 84 -1.10 7.51 -14.42
CA ARG A 84 -1.71 6.37 -15.14
C ARG A 84 -1.02 5.07 -14.76
N THR A 85 0.31 5.00 -14.89
CA THR A 85 1.09 3.80 -14.58
C THR A 85 0.94 3.38 -13.11
N PHE A 86 0.82 4.34 -12.19
CA PHE A 86 0.56 4.03 -10.79
C PHE A 86 -0.74 3.23 -10.61
N PHE A 87 -1.82 3.64 -11.26
CA PHE A 87 -3.10 2.94 -11.19
C PHE A 87 -3.08 1.62 -11.96
N ASP A 88 -2.46 1.56 -13.12
CA ASP A 88 -2.37 0.36 -13.94
C ASP A 88 -1.65 -0.76 -13.15
N GLU A 89 -0.51 -0.47 -12.52
CA GLU A 89 0.19 -1.43 -11.66
C GLU A 89 -0.65 -1.89 -10.46
N ILE A 90 -1.48 -1.00 -9.90
CA ILE A 90 -2.40 -1.35 -8.80
C ILE A 90 -3.48 -2.32 -9.29
N ILE A 91 -4.04 -2.09 -10.46
CA ILE A 91 -5.06 -2.96 -11.06
C ILE A 91 -4.47 -4.33 -11.36
N GLU A 92 -3.34 -4.39 -12.07
CA GLU A 92 -2.68 -5.66 -12.40
C GLU A 92 -2.43 -6.49 -11.14
N ARG A 93 -1.76 -5.92 -10.14
CA ARG A 93 -1.50 -6.63 -8.87
C ARG A 93 -2.77 -7.04 -8.13
N SER A 94 -3.88 -6.32 -8.32
CA SER A 94 -5.15 -6.64 -7.66
C SER A 94 -5.89 -7.77 -8.37
N VAL A 95 -5.79 -7.84 -9.69
CA VAL A 95 -6.38 -8.91 -10.50
C VAL A 95 -5.61 -10.21 -10.33
N ASP A 96 -4.27 -10.13 -10.26
CA ASP A 96 -3.38 -11.29 -10.12
C ASP A 96 -3.35 -11.85 -8.68
N ASP A 97 -3.88 -11.14 -7.69
CA ASP A 97 -3.91 -11.60 -6.30
C ASP A 97 -5.07 -12.58 -6.04
N GLU A 98 -4.82 -13.86 -6.28
CA GLU A 98 -5.79 -14.94 -6.05
C GLU A 98 -6.34 -14.96 -4.61
N GLN A 99 -5.54 -14.52 -3.63
CA GLN A 99 -5.94 -14.46 -2.22
C GLN A 99 -6.80 -13.23 -1.88
N ARG A 100 -6.94 -12.28 -2.81
CA ARG A 100 -7.72 -11.04 -2.63
C ARG A 100 -7.34 -10.28 -1.36
N ARG A 101 -6.03 -10.20 -1.06
CA ARG A 101 -5.53 -9.58 0.17
C ARG A 101 -5.76 -8.07 0.22
N GLY A 102 -5.99 -7.45 -0.94
CA GLY A 102 -6.21 -6.01 -1.03
C GLY A 102 -4.93 -5.21 -0.76
N CYS A 103 -4.99 -4.29 0.20
CA CYS A 103 -3.87 -3.42 0.56
C CYS A 103 -3.64 -3.44 2.07
N MET A 104 -2.44 -3.79 2.50
CA MET A 104 -2.14 -3.83 3.94
C MET A 104 -2.25 -2.44 4.60
N LEU A 105 -2.00 -1.34 3.84
CA LEU A 105 -2.23 0.03 4.33
C LEU A 105 -3.71 0.29 4.62
N VAL A 106 -4.61 -0.09 3.69
CA VAL A 106 -6.06 0.05 3.88
C VAL A 106 -6.56 -0.86 5.00
N ASN A 107 -6.06 -2.10 5.06
CA ASN A 107 -6.41 -3.04 6.12
C ASN A 107 -5.99 -2.48 7.50
N ALA A 108 -4.76 -1.96 7.63
CA ALA A 108 -4.29 -1.34 8.87
C ALA A 108 -5.08 -0.08 9.25
N ALA A 109 -5.51 0.71 8.26
CA ALA A 109 -6.34 1.90 8.49
C ALA A 109 -7.70 1.56 9.11
N LEU A 110 -8.26 0.40 8.77
CA LEU A 110 -9.57 -0.06 9.25
C LEU A 110 -9.48 -0.89 10.55
N GLU A 111 -8.43 -1.69 10.68
CA GLU A 111 -8.30 -2.68 11.76
C GLU A 111 -7.57 -2.13 12.99
N LEU A 112 -6.48 -1.39 12.80
CA LEU A 112 -5.59 -0.97 13.88
C LEU A 112 -5.59 0.53 14.16
N ALA A 113 -5.56 1.36 13.13
CA ALA A 113 -5.45 2.81 13.29
C ALA A 113 -6.54 3.44 14.17
N PRO A 114 -7.80 2.95 14.21
CA PRO A 114 -8.83 3.49 15.10
C PRO A 114 -8.55 3.27 16.60
N TYR A 115 -7.70 2.30 16.94
CA TYR A 115 -7.47 1.85 18.31
C TYR A 115 -6.02 2.03 18.78
N ASP A 116 -5.10 2.30 17.85
CA ASP A 116 -3.66 2.40 18.12
C ASP A 116 -3.08 3.69 17.52
N PRO A 117 -2.74 4.70 18.36
CA PRO A 117 -2.23 5.99 17.88
C PRO A 117 -0.91 5.90 17.08
N GLU A 118 -0.06 4.88 17.36
CA GLU A 118 1.18 4.68 16.61
C GLU A 118 0.87 4.21 15.18
N PHE A 119 -0.04 3.24 15.03
CA PHE A 119 -0.49 2.79 13.71
C PHE A 119 -1.30 3.86 12.99
N GLN A 120 -2.12 4.64 13.69
CA GLN A 120 -2.81 5.78 13.11
C GLN A 120 -1.80 6.75 12.48
N LYS A 121 -0.72 7.09 13.20
CA LYS A 121 0.33 7.97 12.71
C LYS A 121 1.01 7.38 11.46
N LEU A 122 1.42 6.11 11.48
CA LEU A 122 2.05 5.44 10.34
C LEU A 122 1.15 5.43 9.10
N VAL A 123 -0.13 5.13 9.28
CA VAL A 123 -1.13 5.11 8.19
C VAL A 123 -1.31 6.51 7.60
N VAL A 124 -1.45 7.53 8.45
CA VAL A 124 -1.61 8.92 8.01
C VAL A 124 -0.37 9.40 7.26
N GLU A 125 0.83 9.15 7.79
CA GLU A 125 2.09 9.53 7.15
C GLU A 125 2.21 8.92 5.75
N GLU A 126 1.82 7.67 5.58
CA GLU A 126 1.90 7.00 4.27
C GLU A 126 0.83 7.50 3.30
N MET A 127 -0.39 7.78 3.76
CA MET A 127 -1.43 8.40 2.94
C MET A 127 -1.01 9.79 2.47
N VAL A 128 -0.43 10.61 3.37
CA VAL A 128 0.12 11.93 3.02
C VAL A 128 1.28 11.82 2.02
N PHE A 129 2.13 10.80 2.15
CA PHE A 129 3.20 10.55 1.20
C PHE A 129 2.69 10.26 -0.21
N ILE A 130 1.66 9.40 -0.34
CA ILE A 130 1.02 9.09 -1.63
C ILE A 130 0.31 10.33 -2.19
N GLU A 131 -0.44 11.07 -1.37
CA GLU A 131 -1.10 12.31 -1.78
C GLU A 131 -0.10 13.33 -2.30
N ALA A 132 1.04 13.49 -1.61
CA ALA A 132 2.10 14.39 -2.04
C ALA A 132 2.71 13.99 -3.39
N PHE A 133 2.86 12.69 -3.68
CA PHE A 133 3.25 12.22 -5.00
C PHE A 133 2.24 12.64 -6.07
N PHE A 134 0.97 12.37 -5.89
CA PHE A 134 -0.07 12.77 -6.85
C PHE A 134 -0.10 14.29 -7.03
N ARG A 135 -0.01 15.06 -5.96
CA ARG A 135 0.02 16.53 -6.02
C ARG A 135 1.20 17.04 -6.84
N ARG A 136 2.41 16.49 -6.66
CA ARG A 136 3.59 16.85 -7.47
C ARG A 136 3.36 16.55 -8.94
N CYS A 137 2.85 15.36 -9.27
CA CYS A 137 2.55 14.98 -10.66
C CYS A 137 1.50 15.91 -11.27
N VAL A 138 0.39 16.17 -10.58
CA VAL A 138 -0.67 17.04 -11.09
C VAL A 138 -0.15 18.46 -11.29
N ALA A 139 0.56 19.05 -10.32
CA ALA A 139 1.11 20.40 -10.44
C ALA A 139 2.13 20.53 -11.59
N ALA A 140 2.97 19.51 -11.79
CA ALA A 140 3.91 19.48 -12.92
C ALA A 140 3.18 19.35 -14.25
N GLY A 141 2.16 18.47 -14.36
CA GLY A 141 1.39 18.29 -15.57
C GLY A 141 0.51 19.48 -15.93
N GLN A 142 0.01 20.23 -14.95
CA GLN A 142 -0.69 21.49 -15.17
C GLN A 142 0.26 22.59 -15.70
N LYS A 143 1.50 22.57 -15.23
CA LYS A 143 2.52 23.53 -15.68
C LYS A 143 2.99 23.25 -17.10
N ASP A 144 3.14 21.99 -17.50
CA ASP A 144 3.59 21.60 -18.84
C ASP A 144 2.43 21.41 -19.85
N GLY A 145 1.18 21.52 -19.38
CA GLY A 145 -0.03 21.39 -20.20
C GLY A 145 -0.49 19.95 -20.46
N SER A 146 0.15 18.94 -19.88
CA SER A 146 -0.24 17.54 -20.02
C SER A 146 -1.43 17.12 -19.13
N ILE A 147 -1.79 17.96 -18.14
CA ILE A 147 -2.95 17.80 -17.27
C ILE A 147 -3.76 19.10 -17.27
N ILE A 148 -5.09 18.97 -17.34
CA ILE A 148 -6.00 20.13 -17.34
C ILE A 148 -5.92 20.89 -16.00
N GLY A 149 -5.87 22.23 -16.08
CA GLY A 149 -5.70 23.13 -14.93
C GLY A 149 -7.00 23.69 -14.33
N THR A 150 -8.17 23.07 -14.55
CA THR A 150 -9.46 23.59 -14.06
C THR A 150 -9.66 23.45 -12.56
N ARG A 151 -8.93 22.56 -11.90
CA ARG A 151 -8.96 22.32 -10.45
C ARG A 151 -7.56 22.46 -9.87
N SER A 152 -7.45 22.78 -8.58
CA SER A 152 -6.16 22.84 -7.94
C SER A 152 -5.49 21.44 -7.86
N ALA A 153 -4.16 21.40 -7.92
CA ALA A 153 -3.42 20.14 -7.78
C ALA A 153 -3.71 19.43 -6.45
N ASP A 154 -4.00 20.19 -5.40
CA ASP A 154 -4.35 19.66 -4.08
C ASP A 154 -5.71 18.93 -4.09
N GLU A 155 -6.74 19.52 -4.71
CA GLU A 155 -8.06 18.88 -4.85
C GLU A 155 -7.99 17.60 -5.68
N VAL A 156 -7.25 17.64 -6.79
CA VAL A 156 -7.08 16.48 -7.67
C VAL A 156 -6.29 15.39 -6.96
N ALA A 157 -5.23 15.71 -6.21
CA ALA A 157 -4.46 14.72 -5.46
C ALA A 157 -5.30 14.00 -4.41
N LYS A 158 -6.15 14.72 -3.67
CA LYS A 158 -7.09 14.13 -2.72
C LYS A 158 -8.11 13.21 -3.39
N LEU A 159 -8.60 13.58 -4.56
CA LEU A 159 -9.51 12.74 -5.35
C LEU A 159 -8.80 11.46 -5.82
N LEU A 160 -7.57 11.57 -6.35
CA LEU A 160 -6.76 10.41 -6.76
C LEU A 160 -6.48 9.46 -5.60
N LEU A 161 -6.12 10.00 -4.43
CA LEU A 161 -5.95 9.19 -3.21
C LEU A 161 -7.26 8.50 -2.83
N SER A 162 -8.39 9.19 -2.85
CA SER A 162 -9.70 8.62 -2.50
C SER A 162 -10.09 7.49 -3.45
N VAL A 163 -9.87 7.65 -4.76
CA VAL A 163 -10.10 6.59 -5.76
C VAL A 163 -9.15 5.43 -5.53
N LEU A 164 -7.87 5.68 -5.25
CA LEU A 164 -6.91 4.63 -4.90
C LEU A 164 -7.40 3.80 -3.72
N LEU A 165 -7.80 4.42 -2.62
CA LEU A 165 -8.31 3.71 -1.44
C LEU A 165 -9.57 2.91 -1.80
N GLY A 166 -10.47 3.49 -2.59
CA GLY A 166 -11.69 2.83 -3.08
C GLY A 166 -11.39 1.57 -3.90
N ILE A 167 -10.50 1.65 -4.89
CA ILE A 167 -10.15 0.47 -5.70
C ILE A 167 -9.41 -0.61 -4.89
N ARG A 168 -8.66 -0.24 -3.84
CA ARG A 168 -8.02 -1.23 -2.95
C ARG A 168 -9.04 -1.98 -2.08
N VAL A 169 -10.17 -1.35 -1.73
CA VAL A 169 -11.31 -2.03 -1.08
C VAL A 169 -12.03 -2.91 -2.10
N LEU A 170 -12.30 -2.40 -3.30
CA LEU A 170 -12.95 -3.16 -4.38
C LEU A 170 -12.11 -4.39 -4.77
N ALA A 171 -10.79 -4.28 -4.84
CA ALA A 171 -9.89 -5.39 -5.12
C ALA A 171 -10.07 -6.57 -4.16
N ARG A 172 -10.50 -6.32 -2.93
CA ARG A 172 -10.77 -7.38 -1.94
C ARG A 172 -12.15 -8.01 -2.10
N SER A 173 -13.15 -7.24 -2.51
CA SER A 173 -14.55 -7.68 -2.59
C SER A 173 -15.04 -7.93 -4.02
N ARG A 174 -14.56 -7.15 -4.98
CA ARG A 174 -14.96 -7.19 -6.39
C ARG A 174 -13.75 -7.01 -7.32
N PRO A 175 -12.83 -8.02 -7.40
CA PRO A 175 -11.55 -7.90 -8.11
C PRO A 175 -11.67 -7.99 -9.64
N GLN A 176 -12.87 -7.87 -10.20
CA GLN A 176 -13.06 -7.89 -11.65
C GLN A 176 -12.34 -6.68 -12.28
N ARG A 177 -11.51 -6.92 -13.28
CA ARG A 177 -10.74 -5.89 -14.00
C ARG A 177 -11.61 -4.72 -14.44
N GLU A 178 -12.74 -4.99 -15.05
CA GLU A 178 -13.69 -3.97 -15.54
C GLU A 178 -14.18 -3.02 -14.43
N VAL A 179 -14.37 -3.53 -13.22
CA VAL A 179 -14.82 -2.73 -12.06
C VAL A 179 -13.72 -1.78 -11.61
N LEU A 180 -12.48 -2.28 -11.53
CA LEU A 180 -11.33 -1.50 -11.09
C LEU A 180 -10.95 -0.45 -12.15
N GLU A 181 -10.87 -0.84 -13.42
CA GLU A 181 -10.60 0.05 -14.55
C GLU A 181 -11.68 1.13 -14.71
N GLY A 182 -12.96 0.77 -14.50
CA GLY A 182 -14.06 1.73 -14.60
C GLY A 182 -13.94 2.88 -13.60
N ALA A 183 -13.55 2.57 -12.35
CA ALA A 183 -13.30 3.59 -11.33
C ALA A 183 -12.11 4.50 -11.68
N VAL A 184 -11.02 3.90 -12.18
CA VAL A 184 -9.79 4.64 -12.55
C VAL A 184 -10.02 5.47 -13.81
N LYS A 185 -10.68 4.93 -14.84
CA LYS A 185 -10.99 5.64 -16.08
C LYS A 185 -11.75 6.94 -15.81
N GLY A 186 -12.73 6.93 -14.91
CA GLY A 186 -13.49 8.11 -14.53
C GLY A 186 -12.62 9.24 -13.96
N VAL A 187 -11.67 8.92 -13.07
CA VAL A 187 -10.79 9.93 -12.48
C VAL A 187 -9.70 10.38 -13.45
N LEU A 188 -9.16 9.50 -14.29
CA LEU A 188 -8.15 9.85 -15.27
C LEU A 188 -8.72 10.76 -16.36
N ALA A 189 -9.98 10.59 -16.77
CA ALA A 189 -10.65 11.48 -17.72
C ALA A 189 -10.74 12.94 -17.22
N LEU A 190 -10.72 13.17 -15.91
CA LEU A 190 -10.67 14.52 -15.33
C LEU A 190 -9.29 15.19 -15.46
N LEU A 191 -8.26 14.43 -15.84
CA LEU A 191 -6.90 14.94 -16.04
C LEU A 191 -6.63 15.28 -17.50
N GLU A 192 -7.44 14.76 -18.45
CA GLU A 192 -7.22 14.89 -19.87
C GLU A 192 -7.59 16.30 -20.33
N THR A 193 -6.68 16.95 -21.04
CA THR A 193 -6.98 18.17 -21.80
C THR A 193 -7.95 17.78 -22.89
N GLY A 194 -9.17 18.34 -22.86
CA GLY A 194 -10.19 18.07 -23.89
C GLY A 194 -9.59 18.25 -25.27
N ALA A 195 -9.77 17.23 -26.11
CA ALA A 195 -9.41 17.29 -27.54
C ALA A 195 -10.32 18.27 -28.28
#